data_57dd922a6db0b11134ee0716a0cccedb
#
_entry.id   57dd922a6db0b11134ee0716a0cccedb
#
_cell.length_a   1.000
_cell.length_b   1.000
_cell.length_c   1.000
_cell.angle_alpha   90.00
_cell.angle_beta   90.00
_cell.angle_gamma   90.00
#
_symmetry.space_group_name_H-M   'P 1'
#
loop_
_entity.id
_entity.type
_entity.pdbx_description
1 polymer ?
#
loop_
_entity_poly.entity_id
_entity_poly.type
_entity_poly.pdbx_seq_one_letter_code
_entity_poly.pdbx_strand_id
1 'polypeptide(L)'
;MQVPFSSKDLKGENYEQVIIDLENAGFIEITTKKNKDLITGFITKDGSVEKVSINGDSDFEEGDIFPEEAAVVVTYHTFEDKD
;
A
#
# COMPACT_ATOMS: atom_id res chain seq x y z
N MET A 1 -11.04 -9.99 10.22
CA MET A 1 -10.90 -8.64 10.77
C MET A 1 -11.45 -7.61 9.81
N GLN A 2 -11.90 -6.52 10.33
CA GLN A 2 -12.50 -5.46 9.54
C GLN A 2 -11.47 -4.39 9.20
N VAL A 3 -11.42 -4.00 7.91
CA VAL A 3 -10.47 -2.99 7.44
C VAL A 3 -11.01 -1.60 7.80
N PRO A 4 -10.21 -0.75 8.47
CA PRO A 4 -10.67 0.58 8.91
C PRO A 4 -10.52 1.68 7.84
N PHE A 5 -10.13 1.32 6.62
CA PHE A 5 -9.93 2.28 5.53
C PHE A 5 -10.19 1.62 4.18
N SER A 6 -10.37 2.43 3.14
CA SER A 6 -10.53 1.92 1.78
C SER A 6 -9.20 1.95 1.04
N SER A 7 -9.12 1.19 -0.07
CA SER A 7 -7.94 1.22 -0.93
C SER A 7 -7.67 2.63 -1.47
N LYS A 8 -8.71 3.40 -1.72
CA LYS A 8 -8.60 4.78 -2.21
C LYS A 8 -7.96 5.71 -1.18
N ASP A 9 -8.24 5.47 0.10
CA ASP A 9 -7.69 6.30 1.17
C ASP A 9 -6.18 6.16 1.29
N LEU A 10 -5.64 5.03 0.86
CA LEU A 10 -4.22 4.72 0.97
C LEU A 10 -3.40 5.20 -0.22
N LYS A 11 -4.04 5.45 -1.35
CA LYS A 11 -3.34 5.93 -2.54
C LYS A 11 -2.77 7.32 -2.30
N GLY A 12 -1.51 7.52 -2.69
CA GLY A 12 -0.84 8.80 -2.52
C GLY A 12 -0.23 9.02 -1.15
N GLU A 13 -0.53 8.16 -0.18
CA GLU A 13 0.07 8.23 1.15
C GLU A 13 1.50 7.69 1.12
N ASN A 14 2.29 8.03 2.13
CA ASN A 14 3.63 7.47 2.28
C ASN A 14 3.51 5.97 2.57
N TYR A 15 4.25 5.14 1.83
CA TYR A 15 4.14 3.69 1.96
C TYR A 15 4.51 3.19 3.36
N GLU A 16 5.45 3.84 4.02
CA GLU A 16 5.87 3.44 5.38
C GLU A 16 4.73 3.66 6.38
N GLN A 17 4.01 4.78 6.24
CA GLN A 17 2.85 5.05 7.08
C GLN A 17 1.73 4.06 6.80
N VAL A 18 1.52 3.71 5.54
CA VAL A 18 0.50 2.72 5.15
C VAL A 18 0.81 1.36 5.78
N ILE A 19 2.08 0.96 5.78
CA ILE A 19 2.49 -0.30 6.43
C ILE A 19 2.16 -0.27 7.91
N ILE A 20 2.45 0.84 8.60
CA ILE A 20 2.14 0.99 10.01
C ILE A 20 0.63 0.89 10.24
N ASP A 21 -0.16 1.55 9.40
CA ASP A 21 -1.62 1.52 9.51
C ASP A 21 -2.17 0.11 9.30
N LEU A 22 -1.60 -0.64 8.35
CA LEU A 22 -2.00 -2.03 8.10
C LEU A 22 -1.62 -2.93 9.27
N GLU A 23 -0.43 -2.76 9.82
CA GLU A 23 -0.01 -3.51 11.00
C GLU A 23 -0.89 -3.22 12.21
N ASN A 24 -1.23 -1.96 12.41
CA ASN A 24 -2.13 -1.55 13.48
C ASN A 24 -3.54 -2.10 13.30
N ALA A 25 -3.95 -2.33 12.06
CA ALA A 25 -5.24 -2.96 11.77
C ALA A 25 -5.23 -4.47 12.04
N GLY A 26 -4.04 -5.06 12.20
CA GLY A 26 -3.89 -6.46 12.56
C GLY A 26 -3.34 -7.37 11.46
N PHE A 27 -3.00 -6.84 10.30
CA PHE A 27 -2.41 -7.65 9.23
C PHE A 27 -0.97 -8.02 9.57
N ILE A 28 -0.58 -9.26 9.30
CA ILE A 28 0.75 -9.78 9.63
C ILE A 28 1.59 -10.13 8.40
N GLU A 29 0.96 -10.32 7.24
CA GLU A 29 1.64 -10.67 6.00
C GLU A 29 1.64 -9.48 5.05
N ILE A 30 2.56 -8.53 5.26
CA ILE A 30 2.65 -7.32 4.45
C ILE A 30 3.93 -7.33 3.65
N THR A 31 3.80 -7.24 2.32
CA THR A 31 4.92 -7.20 1.38
C THR A 31 4.89 -5.89 0.63
N THR A 32 6.05 -5.34 0.33
CA THR A 32 6.15 -4.13 -0.48
C THR A 32 6.63 -4.47 -1.88
N LYS A 33 6.16 -3.70 -2.86
CA LYS A 33 6.58 -3.82 -4.24
C LYS A 33 6.94 -2.45 -4.77
N LYS A 34 8.15 -2.30 -5.28
CA LYS A 34 8.62 -1.04 -5.83
C LYS A 34 8.14 -0.89 -7.27
N ASN A 35 7.60 0.27 -7.60
CA ASN A 35 7.33 0.66 -8.97
C ASN A 35 8.28 1.79 -9.33
N LYS A 36 9.34 1.47 -10.06
CA LYS A 36 10.41 2.42 -10.38
C LYS A 36 10.06 3.23 -11.62
N ASP A 37 8.95 3.94 -11.57
CA ASP A 37 8.43 4.71 -12.70
C ASP A 37 8.69 6.21 -12.58
N LEU A 38 9.32 6.67 -11.50
CA LEU A 38 9.61 8.07 -11.31
C LEU A 38 10.88 8.47 -12.04
N ILE A 39 10.76 9.43 -12.94
CA ILE A 39 11.88 10.03 -13.65
C ILE A 39 12.20 11.39 -13.03
N THR A 40 11.16 12.11 -12.68
CA THR A 40 11.25 13.39 -11.99
C THR A 40 10.23 13.40 -10.87
N GLY A 41 10.45 14.17 -9.82
CA GLY A 41 9.56 14.22 -8.66
C GLY A 41 8.46 15.28 -8.76
N PHE A 42 8.05 15.68 -9.95
CA PHE A 42 7.15 16.82 -10.11
C PHE A 42 5.70 16.50 -9.73
N ILE A 43 5.20 15.33 -10.11
CA ILE A 43 3.78 15.00 -9.97
C ILE A 43 3.56 14.00 -8.86
N THR A 44 4.43 13.00 -8.78
CA THR A 44 4.30 11.91 -7.83
C THR A 44 5.50 11.92 -6.90
N LYS A 45 5.24 11.89 -5.60
CA LYS A 45 6.33 11.84 -4.61
C LYS A 45 6.93 10.45 -4.53
N ASP A 46 8.25 10.40 -4.35
CA ASP A 46 8.96 9.17 -4.04
C ASP A 46 8.40 8.56 -2.75
N GLY A 47 8.07 7.29 -2.81
CA GLY A 47 7.50 6.57 -1.67
C GLY A 47 5.99 6.68 -1.54
N SER A 48 5.29 7.34 -2.47
CA SER A 48 3.84 7.41 -2.44
C SER A 48 3.23 6.10 -2.93
N VAL A 49 2.15 5.68 -2.27
CA VAL A 49 1.49 4.42 -2.59
C VAL A 49 0.74 4.52 -3.91
N GLU A 50 0.99 3.57 -4.81
CA GLU A 50 0.25 3.43 -6.05
C GLU A 50 -1.04 2.66 -5.81
N LYS A 51 -0.93 1.53 -5.10
CA LYS A 51 -2.09 0.70 -4.76
C LYS A 51 -1.74 -0.23 -3.61
N VAL A 52 -2.78 -0.69 -2.94
CA VAL A 52 -2.67 -1.73 -1.92
C VAL A 52 -3.65 -2.83 -2.29
N SER A 53 -3.20 -4.08 -2.26
CA SER A 53 -4.10 -5.21 -2.45
C SER A 53 -4.09 -6.10 -1.21
N ILE A 54 -5.26 -6.66 -0.89
CA ILE A 54 -5.43 -7.62 0.21
C ILE A 54 -6.03 -8.87 -0.41
N ASN A 55 -5.30 -9.98 -0.35
CA ASN A 55 -5.69 -11.23 -1.01
C ASN A 55 -5.99 -11.03 -2.51
N GLY A 56 -5.22 -10.13 -3.15
CA GLY A 56 -5.41 -9.83 -4.56
C GLY A 56 -6.49 -8.81 -4.87
N ASP A 57 -7.23 -8.35 -3.86
CA ASP A 57 -8.27 -7.34 -4.03
C ASP A 57 -7.67 -5.94 -3.84
N SER A 58 -7.59 -5.17 -4.90
CA SER A 58 -7.08 -3.81 -4.88
C SER A 58 -8.17 -2.74 -4.82
N ASP A 59 -9.42 -3.16 -4.70
CA ASP A 59 -10.59 -2.27 -4.62
C ASP A 59 -11.36 -2.47 -3.32
N PHE A 60 -10.69 -2.85 -2.25
CA PHE A 60 -11.37 -3.06 -0.97
C PHE A 60 -11.88 -1.73 -0.41
N GLU A 61 -12.92 -1.82 0.40
CA GLU A 61 -13.56 -0.67 1.02
C GLU A 61 -13.50 -0.75 2.53
N GLU A 62 -13.67 0.39 3.17
CA GLU A 62 -13.77 0.44 4.63
C GLU A 62 -14.89 -0.48 5.09
N GLY A 63 -14.59 -1.32 6.05
CA GLY A 63 -15.56 -2.28 6.59
C GLY A 63 -15.47 -3.66 5.97
N ASP A 64 -14.73 -3.84 4.89
CA ASP A 64 -14.53 -5.17 4.31
C ASP A 64 -13.80 -6.06 5.30
N ILE A 65 -14.14 -7.35 5.28
CA ILE A 65 -13.59 -8.33 6.22
C ILE A 65 -12.59 -9.23 5.52
N PHE A 66 -11.41 -9.33 6.09
CA PHE A 66 -10.34 -10.22 5.61
C PHE A 66 -9.75 -10.97 6.80
N PRO A 67 -9.20 -12.17 6.56
CA PRO A 67 -8.44 -12.85 7.63
C PRO A 67 -7.15 -12.10 7.93
N GLU A 68 -6.66 -12.17 9.16
CA GLU A 68 -5.43 -11.46 9.55
C GLU A 68 -4.19 -11.94 8.80
N GLU A 69 -4.19 -13.19 8.36
CA GLU A 69 -3.10 -13.76 7.55
C GLU A 69 -3.25 -13.49 6.06
N ALA A 70 -4.21 -12.66 5.66
CA ALA A 70 -4.38 -12.29 4.26
C ALA A 70 -3.10 -11.63 3.73
N ALA A 71 -2.70 -12.00 2.51
CA ALA A 71 -1.51 -11.44 1.89
C ALA A 71 -1.79 -10.01 1.45
N VAL A 72 -1.04 -9.07 2.02
CA VAL A 72 -1.15 -7.65 1.70
C VAL A 72 0.07 -7.24 0.87
N VAL A 73 -0.16 -6.60 -0.26
CA VAL A 73 0.90 -6.06 -1.10
C VAL A 73 0.72 -4.56 -1.23
N VAL A 74 1.74 -3.82 -0.80
CA VAL A 74 1.77 -2.36 -0.92
C VAL A 74 2.71 -2.02 -2.07
N THR A 75 2.16 -1.49 -3.15
CA THR A 75 2.93 -1.04 -4.30
C THR A 75 3.12 0.47 -4.21
N TYR A 76 4.36 0.93 -4.30
CA TYR A 76 4.65 2.36 -4.17
C TYR A 76 5.57 2.83 -5.29
N HIS A 77 5.45 4.12 -5.61
CA HIS A 77 6.29 4.77 -6.61
C HIS A 77 7.65 5.12 -6.02
N THR A 78 8.69 4.91 -6.79
CA THR A 78 10.03 5.31 -6.38
C THR A 78 10.86 5.61 -7.62
N PHE A 79 12.01 6.23 -7.41
CA PHE A 79 12.96 6.46 -8.47
C PHE A 79 13.75 5.19 -8.77
N GLU A 80 14.19 5.07 -10.02
CA GLU A 80 15.06 3.99 -10.40
C GLU A 80 16.40 4.10 -9.65
N ASP A 81 16.88 2.97 -9.14
CA ASP A 81 18.17 2.91 -8.45
C ASP A 81 19.28 3.22 -9.44
N LYS A 82 20.23 4.05 -9.03
CA LYS A 82 21.35 4.45 -9.87
C LYS A 82 22.67 3.76 -9.52
N ASP A 83 22.60 2.79 -8.67
CA ASP A 83 23.79 2.05 -8.22
C ASP A 83 24.24 1.04 -9.24
#